data_fe819c32a139f0c8f8c92bd80be0184e
#
_entry.id   fe819c32a139f0c8f8c92bd80be0184e
#
_cell.length_a   1.000
_cell.length_b   1.000
_cell.length_c   1.000
_cell.angle_alpha   90.00
_cell.angle_beta   90.00
_cell.angle_gamma   90.00
#
_symmetry.space_group_name_H-M   'P 1'
#
loop_
_entity.id
_entity.type
_entity.pdbx_description
1 polymer ?
#
loop_
_entity_poly.entity_id
_entity_poly.type
_entity_poly.pdbx_seq_one_letter_code
_entity_poly.pdbx_strand_id
1 'polypeptide(L)'
;GIRDALAGLQRSVARCQSFDPRHDARTFLLNMPEQLEPLVLPDFLGHLRQVAPQVEVRCSSLHWAELKTELEAGRIDAAVEVARPTDAALRRQPLLEDHLWVMAGPEFAGELSAERYLAAAHVAVTSRRRGICIEDLALGQLGLTRKVRQRCQHYLSAALLVAQGGYLLTLTRRYAELLNRGLGNRLLPMPLALPAVALNLYWSRQADAEPGGRWLRGELMELAARAARAAD
;
A
#
# COMPACT_ATOMS: atom_id res chain seq x y z
N GLY A 1 -6.74 28.94 -27.26
CA GLY A 1 -8.02 29.40 -27.82
C GLY A 1 -9.02 28.25 -28.01
N ILE A 2 -10.16 28.53 -28.68
CA ILE A 2 -11.23 27.52 -28.91
C ILE A 2 -10.68 26.28 -29.64
N ARG A 3 -9.76 26.45 -30.58
CA ARG A 3 -9.11 25.33 -31.31
C ARG A 3 -8.32 24.41 -30.39
N ASP A 4 -7.65 24.97 -29.42
CA ASP A 4 -6.84 24.18 -28.45
C ASP A 4 -7.75 23.43 -27.49
N ALA A 5 -8.87 24.03 -27.09
CA ALA A 5 -9.89 23.37 -26.28
C ALA A 5 -10.59 22.23 -27.04
N LEU A 6 -10.92 22.44 -28.31
CA LEU A 6 -11.49 21.39 -29.20
C LEU A 6 -10.51 20.28 -29.46
N ALA A 7 -9.23 20.56 -29.72
CA ALA A 7 -8.19 19.57 -29.86
C ALA A 7 -7.95 18.81 -28.54
N GLY A 8 -8.07 19.46 -27.38
CA GLY A 8 -8.04 18.85 -26.07
C GLY A 8 -9.20 17.89 -25.84
N LEU A 9 -10.42 18.32 -26.19
CA LEU A 9 -11.64 17.50 -26.12
C LEU A 9 -11.55 16.28 -27.07
N GLN A 10 -11.09 16.48 -28.30
CA GLN A 10 -10.93 15.39 -29.28
C GLN A 10 -9.89 14.36 -28.81
N ARG A 11 -8.75 14.81 -28.24
CA ARG A 11 -7.76 13.90 -27.62
C ARG A 11 -8.34 13.15 -26.41
N SER A 12 -9.16 13.82 -25.59
CA SER A 12 -9.83 13.18 -24.46
C SER A 12 -10.84 12.13 -24.91
N VAL A 13 -11.62 12.42 -25.95
CA VAL A 13 -12.57 11.46 -26.54
C VAL A 13 -11.83 10.28 -27.19
N ALA A 14 -10.75 10.52 -27.93
CA ALA A 14 -9.93 9.46 -28.52
C ALA A 14 -9.32 8.54 -27.46
N ARG A 15 -8.85 9.08 -26.35
CA ARG A 15 -8.35 8.30 -25.19
C ARG A 15 -9.43 7.44 -24.54
N CYS A 16 -10.68 7.81 -24.66
CA CYS A 16 -11.81 7.00 -24.19
C CYS A 16 -12.14 5.80 -25.10
N GLN A 17 -11.61 5.74 -26.30
CA GLN A 17 -11.98 4.73 -27.30
C GLN A 17 -10.96 3.58 -27.43
N SER A 18 -9.67 3.85 -27.23
CA SER A 18 -8.61 2.84 -27.28
C SER A 18 -7.38 3.29 -26.47
N PHE A 19 -6.58 2.35 -26.05
CA PHE A 19 -5.28 2.58 -25.42
C PHE A 19 -4.29 1.51 -25.94
N ASP A 20 -3.21 1.99 -26.55
CA ASP A 20 -2.08 1.14 -26.96
C ASP A 20 -0.89 1.42 -26.05
N PRO A 21 -0.54 0.50 -25.12
CA PRO A 21 0.52 0.73 -24.14
C PRO A 21 1.90 0.97 -24.78
N ARG A 22 2.14 0.48 -26.01
CA ARG A 22 3.43 0.65 -26.67
C ARG A 22 3.64 2.02 -27.29
N HIS A 23 2.55 2.72 -27.65
CA HIS A 23 2.61 3.94 -28.46
C HIS A 23 1.99 5.16 -27.77
N ASP A 24 1.09 4.96 -26.81
CA ASP A 24 0.39 6.07 -26.17
C ASP A 24 1.18 6.62 -24.99
N ALA A 25 1.50 7.91 -25.06
CA ALA A 25 2.05 8.64 -23.92
C ALA A 25 0.91 8.98 -22.94
N ARG A 26 1.00 8.46 -21.73
CA ARG A 26 0.03 8.72 -20.66
C ARG A 26 0.70 8.75 -19.30
N THR A 27 0.26 9.68 -18.46
CA THR A 27 0.59 9.69 -17.03
C THR A 27 -0.57 9.09 -16.25
N PHE A 28 -0.31 8.05 -15.48
CA PHE A 28 -1.24 7.50 -14.51
C PHE A 28 -0.91 7.99 -13.10
N LEU A 29 -1.94 8.35 -12.36
CA LEU A 29 -1.85 8.77 -10.97
C LEU A 29 -2.33 7.63 -10.07
N LEU A 30 -1.41 7.07 -9.30
CA LEU A 30 -1.67 6.01 -8.35
C LEU A 30 -1.63 6.56 -6.92
N ASN A 31 -2.47 6.02 -6.06
CA ASN A 31 -2.34 6.20 -4.61
C ASN A 31 -2.03 4.88 -3.95
N MET A 32 -1.04 4.85 -3.08
CA MET A 32 -0.74 3.69 -2.25
C MET A 32 -0.07 4.10 -0.93
N PRO A 33 -0.25 3.31 0.15
CA PRO A 33 0.43 3.53 1.40
C PRO A 33 1.96 3.44 1.26
N GLU A 34 2.68 4.19 2.09
CA GLU A 34 4.16 4.25 2.12
C GLU A 34 4.81 2.86 2.08
N GLN A 35 4.28 1.90 2.80
CA GLN A 35 4.86 0.56 2.89
C GLN A 35 4.69 -0.28 1.61
N LEU A 36 3.77 0.07 0.72
CA LEU A 36 3.54 -0.65 -0.52
C LEU A 36 4.38 -0.11 -1.68
N GLU A 37 4.64 1.18 -1.69
CA GLU A 37 5.37 1.83 -2.76
C GLU A 37 6.72 1.13 -3.05
N PRO A 38 7.61 0.90 -2.09
CA PRO A 38 8.89 0.22 -2.34
C PRO A 38 8.75 -1.28 -2.64
N LEU A 39 7.61 -1.89 -2.34
CA LEU A 39 7.33 -3.29 -2.67
C LEU A 39 6.76 -3.47 -4.08
N VAL A 40 6.11 -2.44 -4.61
CA VAL A 40 5.34 -2.53 -5.86
C VAL A 40 6.03 -1.78 -7.00
N LEU A 41 6.41 -0.51 -6.75
CA LEU A 41 6.87 0.37 -7.83
C LEU A 41 8.13 -0.08 -8.56
N PRO A 42 9.19 -0.59 -7.91
CA PRO A 42 10.40 -0.98 -8.63
C PRO A 42 10.13 -2.04 -9.70
N ASP A 43 9.40 -3.11 -9.34
CA ASP A 43 9.06 -4.20 -10.26
C ASP A 43 8.04 -3.74 -11.29
N PHE A 44 7.06 -2.93 -10.88
CA PHE A 44 6.05 -2.39 -11.77
C PHE A 44 6.64 -1.48 -12.84
N LEU A 45 7.46 -0.53 -12.45
CA LEU A 45 8.14 0.38 -13.39
C LEU A 45 9.18 -0.36 -14.25
N GLY A 46 9.84 -1.38 -13.70
CA GLY A 46 10.72 -2.27 -14.46
C GLY A 46 9.97 -2.98 -15.59
N HIS A 47 8.78 -3.48 -15.31
CA HIS A 47 7.88 -4.09 -16.28
C HIS A 47 7.36 -3.07 -17.32
N LEU A 48 6.87 -1.91 -16.86
CA LEU A 48 6.33 -0.87 -17.74
C LEU A 48 7.34 -0.37 -18.77
N ARG A 49 8.63 -0.27 -18.42
CA ARG A 49 9.68 0.11 -19.39
C ARG A 49 9.72 -0.81 -20.60
N GLN A 50 9.32 -2.07 -20.45
CA GLN A 50 9.35 -3.05 -21.55
C GLN A 50 8.04 -3.06 -22.36
N VAL A 51 6.89 -2.92 -21.70
CA VAL A 51 5.58 -3.08 -22.33
C VAL A 51 4.90 -1.77 -22.70
N ALA A 52 5.26 -0.67 -22.02
CA ALA A 52 4.63 0.64 -22.16
C ALA A 52 5.65 1.77 -21.95
N PRO A 53 6.66 1.92 -22.82
CA PRO A 53 7.82 2.79 -22.59
C PRO A 53 7.49 4.29 -22.53
N GLN A 54 6.31 4.70 -22.99
CA GLN A 54 5.86 6.09 -22.96
C GLN A 54 4.89 6.39 -21.82
N VAL A 55 4.58 5.38 -20.99
CA VAL A 55 3.70 5.54 -19.82
C VAL A 55 4.53 6.05 -18.64
N GLU A 56 4.02 7.10 -17.99
CA GLU A 56 4.50 7.59 -16.71
C GLU A 56 3.57 7.15 -15.58
N VAL A 57 4.13 6.88 -14.40
CA VAL A 57 3.36 6.65 -13.18
C VAL A 57 3.81 7.63 -12.11
N ARG A 58 2.85 8.28 -11.48
CA ARG A 58 3.06 9.18 -10.33
C ARG A 58 2.31 8.63 -9.14
N CYS A 59 3.01 8.47 -8.01
CA CYS A 59 2.42 7.97 -6.78
C CYS A 59 2.15 9.09 -5.79
N SER A 60 1.10 8.89 -5.00
CA SER A 60 0.73 9.74 -3.88
C SER A 60 0.28 8.87 -2.70
N SER A 61 0.21 9.48 -1.52
CA SER A 61 -0.35 8.85 -0.33
C SER A 61 -1.32 9.80 0.33
N LEU A 62 -2.62 9.62 0.05
CA LEU A 62 -3.71 10.42 0.59
C LEU A 62 -4.47 9.64 1.66
N HIS A 63 -5.11 10.37 2.58
CA HIS A 63 -6.04 9.76 3.51
C HIS A 63 -7.34 9.33 2.81
N TRP A 64 -7.97 8.26 3.31
CA TRP A 64 -9.13 7.64 2.66
C TRP A 64 -10.24 8.62 2.27
N ALA A 65 -10.59 9.59 3.13
CA ALA A 65 -11.65 10.56 2.82
C ALA A 65 -11.30 11.46 1.62
N GLU A 66 -10.06 11.91 1.53
CA GLU A 66 -9.54 12.70 0.42
C GLU A 66 -9.37 11.82 -0.82
N LEU A 67 -8.77 10.64 -0.67
CA LEU A 67 -8.58 9.65 -1.73
C LEU A 67 -9.90 9.30 -2.44
N LYS A 68 -10.97 9.09 -1.68
CA LYS A 68 -12.29 8.81 -2.24
C LYS A 68 -12.74 9.95 -3.18
N THR A 69 -12.62 11.19 -2.73
CA THR A 69 -12.97 12.37 -3.52
C THR A 69 -12.13 12.49 -4.80
N GLU A 70 -10.83 12.21 -4.71
CA GLU A 70 -9.92 12.26 -5.84
C GLU A 70 -10.20 11.15 -6.88
N LEU A 71 -10.52 9.93 -6.42
CA LEU A 71 -10.95 8.84 -7.28
C LEU A 71 -12.28 9.15 -8.00
N GLU A 72 -13.28 9.64 -7.27
CA GLU A 72 -14.59 10.02 -7.84
C GLU A 72 -14.47 11.12 -8.88
N ALA A 73 -13.58 12.08 -8.64
CA ALA A 73 -13.30 13.17 -9.56
C ALA A 73 -12.38 12.77 -10.75
N GLY A 74 -11.88 11.54 -10.78
CA GLY A 74 -10.96 11.05 -11.82
C GLY A 74 -9.59 11.72 -11.81
N ARG A 75 -9.18 12.30 -10.67
CA ARG A 75 -7.84 12.88 -10.48
C ARG A 75 -6.80 11.84 -10.02
N ILE A 76 -7.26 10.70 -9.55
CA ILE A 76 -6.46 9.49 -9.32
C ILE A 76 -7.07 8.37 -10.14
N ASP A 77 -6.23 7.65 -10.91
CA ASP A 77 -6.69 6.58 -11.80
C ASP A 77 -6.99 5.29 -11.02
N ALA A 78 -6.15 4.96 -10.04
CA ALA A 78 -6.36 3.80 -9.18
C ALA A 78 -5.65 3.98 -7.82
N ALA A 79 -6.12 3.25 -6.83
CA ALA A 79 -5.52 3.26 -5.50
C ALA A 79 -5.40 1.85 -4.93
N VAL A 80 -4.29 1.58 -4.24
CA VAL A 80 -4.13 0.39 -3.40
C VAL A 80 -4.32 0.82 -1.95
N GLU A 81 -5.25 0.19 -1.24
CA GLU A 81 -5.55 0.52 0.16
C GLU A 81 -6.05 -0.74 0.90
N VAL A 82 -5.94 -0.74 2.23
CA VAL A 82 -6.59 -1.76 3.06
C VAL A 82 -8.08 -1.79 2.80
N ALA A 83 -8.72 -2.93 3.09
CA ALA A 83 -10.16 -3.08 2.88
C ALA A 83 -10.95 -1.98 3.59
N ARG A 84 -11.68 -1.17 2.81
CA ARG A 84 -12.54 -0.07 3.28
C ARG A 84 -13.96 -0.26 2.77
N PRO A 85 -14.98 0.16 3.52
CA PRO A 85 -16.33 0.27 3.00
C PRO A 85 -16.35 1.19 1.77
N THR A 86 -17.03 0.75 0.72
CA THR A 86 -17.23 1.53 -0.51
C THR A 86 -18.72 1.73 -0.75
N ASP A 87 -19.07 2.79 -1.46
CA ASP A 87 -20.39 3.01 -2.01
C ASP A 87 -20.43 2.70 -3.52
N ALA A 88 -21.55 3.05 -4.14
CA ALA A 88 -21.78 2.78 -5.56
C ALA A 88 -20.86 3.56 -6.53
N ALA A 89 -20.16 4.61 -6.06
CA ALA A 89 -19.28 5.45 -6.87
C ALA A 89 -17.90 4.80 -7.14
N LEU A 90 -17.48 3.91 -6.26
CA LEU A 90 -16.19 3.22 -6.35
C LEU A 90 -16.35 1.75 -6.71
N ARG A 91 -15.38 1.24 -7.45
CA ARG A 91 -15.13 -0.19 -7.65
C ARG A 91 -14.02 -0.65 -6.74
N ARG A 92 -14.06 -1.91 -6.34
CA ARG A 92 -13.05 -2.55 -5.53
C ARG A 92 -12.80 -3.96 -6.00
N GLN A 93 -11.52 -4.36 -6.03
CA GLN A 93 -11.10 -5.72 -6.30
C GLN A 93 -10.00 -6.14 -5.32
N PRO A 94 -10.06 -7.33 -4.73
CA PRO A 94 -8.95 -7.85 -3.93
C PRO A 94 -7.66 -7.89 -4.76
N LEU A 95 -6.55 -7.47 -4.16
CA LEU A 95 -5.24 -7.40 -4.82
C LEU A 95 -4.27 -8.43 -4.23
N LEU A 96 -4.04 -8.36 -2.93
CA LEU A 96 -3.19 -9.30 -2.20
C LEU A 96 -3.52 -9.26 -0.70
N GLU A 97 -3.06 -10.28 0.01
CA GLU A 97 -3.09 -10.32 1.48
C GLU A 97 -1.67 -10.44 2.02
N ASP A 98 -1.43 -9.86 3.19
CA ASP A 98 -0.19 -9.98 3.93
C ASP A 98 -0.48 -10.16 5.42
N HIS A 99 0.45 -10.73 6.16
CA HIS A 99 0.30 -10.98 7.59
C HIS A 99 1.14 -10.01 8.40
N LEU A 100 0.66 -9.65 9.58
CA LEU A 100 1.42 -8.86 10.52
C LEU A 100 2.54 -9.70 11.13
N TRP A 101 3.73 -9.12 11.19
CA TRP A 101 4.91 -9.64 11.84
C TRP A 101 5.44 -8.62 12.83
N VAL A 102 6.36 -9.05 13.67
CA VAL A 102 6.98 -8.20 14.69
C VAL A 102 8.47 -8.09 14.40
N MET A 103 8.97 -6.87 14.32
CA MET A 103 10.38 -6.56 14.28
C MET A 103 10.85 -6.22 15.68
N ALA A 104 11.91 -6.88 16.14
CA ALA A 104 12.56 -6.67 17.43
C ALA A 104 14.06 -6.39 17.22
N GLY A 105 14.70 -5.70 18.16
CA GLY A 105 16.13 -5.44 18.08
C GLY A 105 16.97 -6.74 18.07
N PRO A 106 18.23 -6.64 17.64
CA PRO A 106 19.11 -7.83 17.51
C PRO A 106 19.35 -8.53 18.85
N GLU A 107 19.26 -7.80 19.96
CA GLU A 107 19.43 -8.32 21.33
C GLU A 107 18.21 -9.12 21.84
N PHE A 108 17.08 -9.07 21.13
CA PHE A 108 15.87 -9.77 21.57
C PHE A 108 16.09 -11.28 21.59
N ALA A 109 16.03 -11.88 22.79
CA ALA A 109 16.32 -13.31 23.01
C ALA A 109 15.03 -14.14 23.19
N GLY A 110 15.08 -15.38 22.72
CA GLY A 110 14.00 -16.36 22.86
C GLY A 110 12.81 -16.12 21.95
N GLU A 111 11.70 -16.76 22.30
CA GLU A 111 10.44 -16.66 21.57
C GLU A 111 9.60 -15.45 22.00
N LEU A 112 8.80 -14.92 21.10
CA LEU A 112 7.85 -13.86 21.37
C LEU A 112 6.48 -14.47 21.68
N SER A 113 6.12 -14.59 22.96
CA SER A 113 4.78 -14.97 23.38
C SER A 113 3.82 -13.79 23.30
N ALA A 114 2.50 -14.05 23.31
CA ALA A 114 1.46 -13.03 23.36
C ALA A 114 1.61 -12.12 24.59
N GLU A 115 1.93 -12.69 25.74
CA GLU A 115 2.16 -11.93 26.98
C GLU A 115 3.37 -10.99 26.85
N ARG A 116 4.50 -11.49 26.33
CA ARG A 116 5.69 -10.66 26.09
C ARG A 116 5.42 -9.53 25.09
N TYR A 117 4.66 -9.83 24.03
CA TYR A 117 4.26 -8.82 23.04
C TYR A 117 3.43 -7.70 23.68
N LEU A 118 2.39 -8.05 24.45
CA LEU A 118 1.51 -7.05 25.07
C LEU A 118 2.21 -6.24 26.19
N ALA A 119 3.16 -6.86 26.90
CA ALA A 119 3.91 -6.20 27.96
C ALA A 119 5.03 -5.27 27.45
N ALA A 120 5.54 -5.51 26.26
CA ALA A 120 6.66 -4.78 25.68
C ALA A 120 6.32 -3.31 25.38
N ALA A 121 7.37 -2.49 25.20
CA ALA A 121 7.24 -1.14 24.67
C ALA A 121 7.18 -1.20 23.13
N HIS A 122 6.22 -0.51 22.52
CA HIS A 122 6.03 -0.50 21.08
C HIS A 122 6.30 0.86 20.44
N VAL A 123 6.82 0.83 19.22
CA VAL A 123 6.79 1.97 18.30
C VAL A 123 5.57 1.79 17.39
N ALA A 124 4.76 2.83 17.25
CA ALA A 124 3.68 2.89 16.27
C ALA A 124 4.07 3.85 15.13
N VAL A 125 3.76 3.47 13.90
CA VAL A 125 3.98 4.33 12.74
C VAL A 125 2.67 4.95 12.29
N THR A 126 2.60 6.27 12.31
CA THR A 126 1.42 7.02 11.90
C THR A 126 1.77 8.49 11.63
N SER A 127 1.24 9.04 10.55
CA SER A 127 1.31 10.48 10.27
C SER A 127 0.37 11.32 11.15
N ARG A 128 -0.51 10.68 11.92
CA ARG A 128 -1.49 11.37 12.78
C ARG A 128 -0.93 11.56 14.19
N ARG A 129 -1.12 12.75 14.77
CA ARG A 129 -0.79 13.01 16.18
C ARG A 129 -1.56 12.08 17.13
N ARG A 130 -2.78 11.73 16.78
CA ARG A 130 -3.65 10.74 17.45
C ARG A 130 -4.30 9.88 16.39
N GLY A 131 -4.33 8.58 16.60
CA GLY A 131 -4.95 7.64 15.67
C GLY A 131 -4.67 6.21 16.08
N ILE A 132 -5.54 5.33 15.65
CA ILE A 132 -5.42 3.89 15.84
C ILE A 132 -4.72 3.35 14.60
N CYS A 133 -3.62 2.63 14.79
CA CYS A 133 -2.95 1.87 13.73
C CYS A 133 -3.78 0.62 13.42
N ILE A 134 -3.52 0.00 12.25
CA ILE A 134 -4.27 -1.19 11.82
C ILE A 134 -4.12 -2.36 12.82
N GLU A 135 -2.93 -2.52 13.35
CA GLU A 135 -2.63 -3.53 14.37
C GLU A 135 -3.35 -3.22 15.71
N ASP A 136 -3.48 -1.96 16.09
CA ASP A 136 -4.21 -1.58 17.30
C ASP A 136 -5.71 -1.79 17.13
N LEU A 137 -6.24 -1.60 15.91
CA LEU A 137 -7.63 -1.93 15.58
C LEU A 137 -7.87 -3.43 15.69
N ALA A 138 -6.97 -4.25 15.14
CA ALA A 138 -7.07 -5.70 15.20
C ALA A 138 -6.97 -6.23 16.63
N LEU A 139 -6.04 -5.70 17.44
CA LEU A 139 -5.94 -6.01 18.87
C LEU A 139 -7.22 -5.63 19.64
N GLY A 140 -7.77 -4.45 19.35
CA GLY A 140 -9.01 -3.97 19.99
C GLY A 140 -10.22 -4.87 19.73
N GLN A 141 -10.29 -5.52 18.55
CA GLN A 141 -11.33 -6.52 18.24
C GLN A 141 -11.24 -7.77 19.14
N LEU A 142 -10.03 -8.06 19.66
CA LEU A 142 -9.78 -9.13 20.64
C LEU A 142 -9.87 -8.65 22.09
N GLY A 143 -10.23 -7.39 22.34
CA GLY A 143 -10.22 -6.78 23.67
C GLY A 143 -8.81 -6.56 24.23
N LEU A 144 -7.78 -6.57 23.39
CA LEU A 144 -6.38 -6.45 23.77
C LEU A 144 -5.84 -5.04 23.45
N THR A 145 -4.83 -4.63 24.22
CA THR A 145 -4.10 -3.37 24.01
C THR A 145 -2.61 -3.60 24.22
N ARG A 146 -1.78 -2.85 23.48
CA ARG A 146 -0.31 -2.83 23.63
C ARG A 146 0.18 -1.49 24.15
N LYS A 147 1.40 -1.44 24.70
CA LYS A 147 1.99 -0.22 25.28
C LYS A 147 2.75 0.56 24.21
N VAL A 148 2.09 1.42 23.46
CA VAL A 148 2.76 2.34 22.52
C VAL A 148 3.50 3.42 23.31
N ARG A 149 4.83 3.39 23.25
CA ARG A 149 5.72 4.35 23.94
C ARG A 149 6.24 5.42 23.00
N GLN A 150 6.41 5.09 21.72
CA GLN A 150 6.90 6.00 20.69
C GLN A 150 5.98 6.01 19.48
N ARG A 151 5.94 7.14 18.78
CA ARG A 151 5.24 7.29 17.50
C ARG A 151 6.19 7.92 16.50
N CYS A 152 6.33 7.28 15.33
CA CYS A 152 7.10 7.78 14.20
C CYS A 152 6.17 8.06 13.02
N GLN A 153 6.60 8.90 12.10
CA GLN A 153 5.87 9.16 10.86
C GLN A 153 6.22 8.12 9.77
N HIS A 154 7.45 7.57 9.82
CA HIS A 154 8.01 6.69 8.80
C HIS A 154 8.50 5.38 9.41
N TYR A 155 8.26 4.30 8.69
CA TYR A 155 8.67 2.95 9.11
C TYR A 155 10.18 2.79 9.21
N LEU A 156 10.96 3.46 8.33
CA LEU A 156 12.42 3.42 8.41
C LEU A 156 12.93 3.98 9.75
N SER A 157 12.38 5.10 10.20
CA SER A 157 12.74 5.67 11.51
C SER A 157 12.39 4.74 12.66
N ALA A 158 11.23 4.07 12.57
CA ALA A 158 10.82 3.10 13.57
C ALA A 158 11.73 1.86 13.59
N ALA A 159 12.12 1.34 12.41
CA ALA A 159 13.02 0.19 12.32
C ALA A 159 14.43 0.49 12.83
N LEU A 160 14.95 1.69 12.57
CA LEU A 160 16.23 2.16 13.12
C LEU A 160 16.17 2.32 14.65
N LEU A 161 15.03 2.79 15.18
CA LEU A 161 14.83 2.87 16.63
C LEU A 161 14.79 1.48 17.27
N VAL A 162 14.11 0.52 16.63
CA VAL A 162 14.07 -0.88 17.07
C VAL A 162 15.46 -1.50 17.06
N ALA A 163 16.29 -1.19 16.07
CA ALA A 163 17.67 -1.68 16.00
C ALA A 163 18.56 -1.22 17.18
N GLN A 164 18.18 -0.16 17.86
CA GLN A 164 18.85 0.31 19.08
C GLN A 164 18.38 -0.44 20.33
N GLY A 165 17.35 -1.28 20.22
CA GLY A 165 16.81 -2.09 21.30
C GLY A 165 15.68 -1.46 22.10
N GLY A 166 15.02 -2.28 22.91
CA GLY A 166 13.99 -1.86 23.85
C GLY A 166 12.58 -1.64 23.29
N TYR A 167 12.38 -1.80 21.97
CA TYR A 167 11.08 -1.61 21.32
C TYR A 167 10.73 -2.76 20.38
N LEU A 168 9.42 -2.96 20.17
CA LEU A 168 8.86 -3.78 19.11
C LEU A 168 8.14 -2.89 18.08
N LEU A 169 8.25 -3.27 16.81
CA LEU A 169 7.50 -2.66 15.70
C LEU A 169 6.67 -3.74 15.03
N THR A 170 5.37 -3.49 14.89
CA THR A 170 4.46 -4.38 14.14
C THR A 170 4.22 -3.79 12.76
N LEU A 171 4.41 -4.62 11.72
CA LEU A 171 4.23 -4.25 10.32
C LEU A 171 3.93 -5.50 9.48
N THR A 172 3.61 -5.34 8.21
CA THR A 172 3.38 -6.48 7.32
C THR A 172 4.69 -7.21 7.02
N ARG A 173 4.61 -8.53 6.83
CA ARG A 173 5.78 -9.40 6.65
C ARG A 173 6.67 -8.96 5.51
N ARG A 174 6.09 -8.78 4.32
CA ARG A 174 6.86 -8.43 3.11
C ARG A 174 7.63 -7.12 3.30
N TYR A 175 6.98 -6.15 3.93
CA TYR A 175 7.64 -4.87 4.19
C TYR A 175 8.69 -4.97 5.30
N ALA A 176 8.46 -5.81 6.33
CA ALA A 176 9.46 -6.10 7.36
C ALA A 176 10.73 -6.70 6.74
N GLU A 177 10.59 -7.68 5.86
CA GLU A 177 11.70 -8.33 5.15
C GLU A 177 12.50 -7.33 4.29
N LEU A 178 11.80 -6.47 3.55
CA LEU A 178 12.44 -5.42 2.76
C LEU A 178 13.18 -4.42 3.63
N LEU A 179 12.49 -3.88 4.64
CA LEU A 179 13.00 -2.81 5.49
C LEU A 179 14.17 -3.25 6.36
N ASN A 180 14.19 -4.54 6.74
CA ASN A 180 15.23 -5.10 7.58
C ASN A 180 16.54 -5.40 6.84
N ARG A 181 16.60 -5.23 5.53
CA ARG A 181 17.83 -5.44 4.76
C ARG A 181 18.95 -4.53 5.29
N GLY A 182 19.96 -5.14 5.89
CA GLY A 182 21.11 -4.43 6.46
C GLY A 182 20.90 -3.84 7.86
N LEU A 183 19.73 -3.97 8.50
CA LEU A 183 19.50 -3.46 9.87
C LEU A 183 19.80 -4.51 10.95
N GLY A 184 19.75 -5.80 10.64
CA GLY A 184 20.06 -6.88 11.59
C GLY A 184 18.99 -7.09 12.67
N ASN A 185 17.80 -6.50 12.56
CA ASN A 185 16.70 -6.77 13.48
C ASN A 185 16.20 -8.21 13.34
N ARG A 186 15.59 -8.73 14.37
CA ARG A 186 14.91 -10.02 14.33
C ARG A 186 13.48 -9.83 13.82
N LEU A 187 13.10 -10.64 12.84
CA LEU A 187 11.73 -10.72 12.36
C LEU A 187 11.06 -11.95 12.97
N LEU A 188 9.97 -11.72 13.65
CA LEU A 188 9.25 -12.72 14.44
C LEU A 188 7.80 -12.79 13.96
N PRO A 189 7.20 -13.99 13.90
CA PRO A 189 5.77 -14.10 13.61
C PRO A 189 4.95 -13.40 14.70
N MET A 190 3.80 -12.86 14.31
CA MET A 190 2.83 -12.29 15.26
C MET A 190 2.35 -13.39 16.22
N PRO A 191 2.51 -13.21 17.55
CA PRO A 191 2.16 -14.25 18.53
C PRO A 191 0.65 -14.31 18.84
N LEU A 192 -0.16 -13.56 18.13
CA LEU A 192 -1.60 -13.47 18.27
C LEU A 192 -2.27 -13.74 16.92
N ALA A 193 -3.41 -14.44 16.94
CA ALA A 193 -4.19 -14.72 15.74
C ALA A 193 -4.93 -13.44 15.27
N LEU A 194 -4.20 -12.53 14.61
CA LEU A 194 -4.76 -11.34 13.99
C LEU A 194 -5.16 -11.64 12.54
N PRO A 195 -6.20 -10.98 12.01
CA PRO A 195 -6.60 -11.13 10.62
C PRO A 195 -5.48 -10.66 9.68
N ALA A 196 -5.43 -11.28 8.51
CA ALA A 196 -4.56 -10.81 7.42
C ALA A 196 -4.91 -9.38 7.02
N VAL A 197 -3.91 -8.64 6.58
CA VAL A 197 -4.08 -7.30 6.01
C VAL A 197 -4.47 -7.45 4.54
N ALA A 198 -5.76 -7.38 4.26
CA ALA A 198 -6.28 -7.46 2.91
C ALA A 198 -6.12 -6.13 2.19
N LEU A 199 -5.35 -6.12 1.11
CA LEU A 199 -5.14 -4.97 0.22
C LEU A 199 -6.03 -5.11 -1.00
N ASN A 200 -6.67 -4.01 -1.35
CA ASN A 200 -7.59 -3.95 -2.48
C ASN A 200 -7.18 -2.83 -3.43
N LEU A 201 -7.45 -3.06 -4.71
CA LEU A 201 -7.39 -2.06 -5.75
C LEU A 201 -8.74 -1.35 -5.84
N TYR A 202 -8.71 -0.01 -5.85
CA TYR A 202 -9.88 0.87 -5.92
C TYR A 202 -9.79 1.77 -7.13
N TRP A 203 -10.93 2.05 -7.75
CA TRP A 203 -11.05 3.02 -8.86
C TRP A 203 -12.48 3.58 -8.95
N SER A 204 -12.65 4.66 -9.68
CA SER A 204 -13.97 5.24 -9.94
C SER A 204 -14.81 4.31 -10.83
N ARG A 205 -16.07 4.14 -10.50
CA ARG A 205 -17.03 3.45 -11.37
C ARG A 205 -17.12 4.08 -12.77
N GLN A 206 -16.97 5.39 -12.87
CA GLN A 206 -17.02 6.10 -14.16
C GLN A 206 -15.83 5.70 -15.05
N ALA A 207 -14.66 5.39 -14.45
CA ALA A 207 -13.47 4.95 -15.15
C ALA A 207 -13.41 3.42 -15.37
N ASP A 208 -14.48 2.68 -15.03
CA ASP A 208 -14.49 1.22 -15.09
C ASP A 208 -14.23 0.69 -16.52
N ALA A 209 -14.83 1.31 -17.52
CA ALA A 209 -14.69 0.93 -18.92
C ALA A 209 -13.56 1.67 -19.66
N GLU A 210 -12.87 2.62 -19.04
CA GLU A 210 -11.81 3.40 -19.67
C GLU A 210 -10.60 2.48 -20.00
N PRO A 211 -10.17 2.41 -21.29
CA PRO A 211 -9.22 1.40 -21.75
C PRO A 211 -7.86 1.44 -21.05
N GLY A 212 -7.28 2.62 -20.89
CA GLY A 212 -5.97 2.78 -20.24
C GLY A 212 -6.00 2.42 -18.75
N GLY A 213 -7.05 2.84 -18.03
CA GLY A 213 -7.25 2.47 -16.63
C GLY A 213 -7.50 0.97 -16.46
N ARG A 214 -8.21 0.35 -17.39
CA ARG A 214 -8.43 -1.10 -17.39
C ARG A 214 -7.12 -1.85 -17.60
N TRP A 215 -6.32 -1.42 -18.57
CA TRP A 215 -4.99 -1.96 -18.79
C TRP A 215 -4.10 -1.81 -17.55
N LEU A 216 -4.01 -0.62 -16.98
CA LEU A 216 -3.23 -0.35 -15.76
C LEU A 216 -3.61 -1.30 -14.61
N ARG A 217 -4.93 -1.46 -14.38
CA ARG A 217 -5.43 -2.36 -13.33
C ARG A 217 -5.08 -3.82 -13.61
N GLY A 218 -5.13 -4.24 -14.88
CA GLY A 218 -4.69 -5.56 -15.30
C GLY A 218 -3.23 -5.82 -14.97
N GLU A 219 -2.33 -4.88 -15.30
CA GLU A 219 -0.90 -4.97 -15.01
C GLU A 219 -0.61 -5.04 -13.50
N LEU A 220 -1.31 -4.23 -12.69
CA LEU A 220 -1.18 -4.25 -11.23
C LEU A 220 -1.65 -5.60 -10.64
N MET A 221 -2.76 -6.15 -11.15
CA MET A 221 -3.29 -7.45 -10.71
C MET A 221 -2.34 -8.60 -11.08
N GLU A 222 -1.75 -8.58 -12.27
CA GLU A 222 -0.77 -9.57 -12.68
C GLU A 222 0.51 -9.52 -11.85
N LEU A 223 0.98 -8.30 -11.54
CA LEU A 223 2.13 -8.12 -10.66
C LEU A 223 1.86 -8.70 -9.26
N ALA A 224 0.70 -8.39 -8.68
CA ALA A 224 0.29 -8.91 -7.38
C ALA A 224 0.18 -10.44 -7.39
N ALA A 225 -0.37 -11.03 -8.45
CA ALA A 225 -0.46 -12.48 -8.59
C ALA A 225 0.92 -13.14 -8.72
N ARG A 226 1.87 -12.51 -9.42
CA ARG A 226 3.27 -12.98 -9.48
C ARG A 226 3.94 -12.92 -8.11
N ALA A 227 3.77 -11.82 -7.39
CA ALA A 227 4.32 -11.66 -6.04
C ALA A 227 3.72 -12.65 -5.03
N ALA A 228 2.44 -13.02 -5.16
CA ALA A 228 1.82 -14.05 -4.33
C ALA A 228 2.47 -15.42 -4.56
N ARG A 229 2.61 -15.83 -5.83
CA ARG A 229 3.25 -17.13 -6.19
C ARG A 229 4.72 -17.25 -5.78
N ALA A 230 5.45 -16.14 -5.66
CA ALA A 230 6.85 -16.15 -5.23
C ALA A 230 7.04 -16.24 -3.71
N ALA A 231 5.95 -16.10 -2.95
CA ALA A 231 5.96 -16.12 -1.48
C ALA A 231 5.52 -17.48 -0.88
N ASP A 232 4.92 -18.35 -1.73
CA ASP A 232 4.59 -19.76 -1.43
C ASP A 232 5.81 -20.66 -1.70
#